data_56fad4f5a3bc74e1dbee394a49893aaf
#
_entry.id   56fad4f5a3bc74e1dbee394a49893aaf
#
_cell.length_a   1.000
_cell.length_b   1.000
_cell.length_c   1.000
_cell.angle_alpha   90.00
_cell.angle_beta   90.00
_cell.angle_gamma   90.00
#
_symmetry.space_group_name_H-M   'P 1'
#
loop_
_entity.id
_entity.type
_entity.pdbx_description
1 polymer ?
#
loop_
_entity_poly.entity_id
_entity_poly.type
_entity_poly.pdbx_seq_one_letter_code
_entity_poly.pdbx_strand_id
1 'polypeptide(L)'
;VSEPPATAVPDLVTLHVWRIPRAAVPRALARMATLPPRLRRLPGVRFAKLLGTGTGTGFGPGDADLTRWAALVVWDTAAAADRFDDSPVGRSWARIARSSVRVDLRPVTSRGEWSGRRPFGDPPGGRVAGPVLALTRARLRPRRAATFWRAIPPVAAALHGAPGLLARFGVGEAPLGWQGTVSVWRDPADLVAFAYRHPEHRAAITRTPTEGWYAEELFARFEVRDVVGDRTVLGWVAEGDQVTGKEHA
;
A
#
# COMPACT_ATOMS: atom_id res chain seq x y z
N VAL A 1 30.67 1.34 15.41
CA VAL A 1 29.36 0.67 15.36
C VAL A 1 29.30 0.03 13.99
N SER A 2 29.39 -1.30 13.91
CA SER A 2 29.32 -2.04 12.65
C SER A 2 27.93 -1.89 12.07
N GLU A 3 27.86 -1.45 10.82
CA GLU A 3 26.63 -1.37 10.05
C GLU A 3 25.99 -2.77 9.95
N PRO A 4 24.71 -2.94 10.24
CA PRO A 4 24.08 -4.25 10.13
C PRO A 4 24.18 -4.73 8.68
N PRO A 5 24.35 -6.04 8.43
CA PRO A 5 24.51 -6.57 7.09
C PRO A 5 23.33 -6.16 6.20
N ALA A 6 23.65 -5.71 4.98
CA ALA A 6 22.66 -5.28 4.01
C ALA A 6 21.61 -6.39 3.81
N THR A 7 20.36 -6.08 4.06
CA THR A 7 19.27 -7.05 3.86
C THR A 7 19.09 -7.25 2.36
N ALA A 8 19.13 -8.50 1.91
CA ALA A 8 18.99 -8.82 0.49
C ALA A 8 17.69 -8.29 -0.08
N VAL A 9 17.79 -7.60 -1.22
CA VAL A 9 16.64 -7.07 -1.95
C VAL A 9 15.84 -8.24 -2.52
N PRO A 10 14.52 -8.31 -2.32
CA PRO A 10 13.71 -9.35 -2.94
C PRO A 10 13.49 -9.06 -4.42
N ASP A 11 13.50 -10.11 -5.23
CA ASP A 11 13.22 -9.99 -6.67
C ASP A 11 11.76 -9.66 -6.97
N LEU A 12 10.87 -10.14 -6.12
CA LEU A 12 9.43 -9.98 -6.30
C LEU A 12 8.69 -9.68 -4.99
N VAL A 13 7.86 -8.64 -5.06
CA VAL A 13 6.82 -8.33 -4.08
C VAL A 13 5.48 -8.36 -4.80
N THR A 14 4.46 -8.98 -4.21
CA THR A 14 3.11 -8.94 -4.78
C THR A 14 2.16 -8.18 -3.87
N LEU A 15 1.30 -7.37 -4.49
CA LEU A 15 0.14 -6.76 -3.85
C LEU A 15 -1.11 -7.40 -4.43
N HIS A 16 -1.81 -8.18 -3.61
CA HIS A 16 -3.11 -8.74 -3.95
C HIS A 16 -4.20 -7.86 -3.35
N VAL A 17 -5.22 -7.53 -4.12
CA VAL A 17 -6.38 -6.77 -3.63
C VAL A 17 -7.66 -7.47 -4.07
N TRP A 18 -8.60 -7.61 -3.14
CA TRP A 18 -9.89 -8.26 -3.34
C TRP A 18 -11.04 -7.31 -3.07
N ARG A 19 -12.01 -7.29 -3.96
CA ARG A 19 -13.32 -6.66 -3.76
C ARG A 19 -14.32 -7.73 -3.37
N ILE A 20 -15.01 -7.56 -2.24
CA ILE A 20 -16.00 -8.51 -1.72
C ILE A 20 -17.38 -7.85 -1.61
N PRO A 21 -18.48 -8.62 -1.65
CA PRO A 21 -19.81 -8.11 -1.34
C PRO A 21 -19.93 -7.79 0.16
N ARG A 22 -20.78 -6.81 0.51
CA ARG A 22 -21.02 -6.43 1.91
C ARG A 22 -21.40 -7.62 2.80
N ALA A 23 -22.21 -8.55 2.29
CA ALA A 23 -22.59 -9.77 3.00
C ALA A 23 -21.41 -10.69 3.37
N ALA A 24 -20.25 -10.54 2.72
CA ALA A 24 -19.05 -11.32 3.02
C ALA A 24 -18.12 -10.66 4.06
N VAL A 25 -18.42 -9.45 4.53
CA VAL A 25 -17.60 -8.72 5.52
C VAL A 25 -17.31 -9.53 6.78
N PRO A 26 -18.29 -10.23 7.43
CA PRO A 26 -17.97 -11.07 8.60
C PRO A 26 -16.95 -12.17 8.29
N ARG A 27 -17.04 -12.76 7.08
CA ARG A 27 -16.07 -13.78 6.62
C ARG A 27 -14.69 -13.19 6.35
N ALA A 28 -14.62 -11.95 5.86
CA ALA A 28 -13.34 -11.25 5.67
C ALA A 28 -12.69 -10.93 7.01
N LEU A 29 -13.44 -10.45 8.00
CA LEU A 29 -12.94 -10.20 9.35
C LEU A 29 -12.39 -11.48 10.00
N ALA A 30 -13.09 -12.62 9.86
CA ALA A 30 -12.61 -13.91 10.33
C ALA A 30 -11.28 -14.31 9.65
N ARG A 31 -11.10 -14.02 8.35
CA ARG A 31 -9.84 -14.23 7.63
C ARG A 31 -8.72 -13.35 8.15
N MET A 32 -9.01 -12.08 8.40
CA MET A 32 -8.03 -11.16 8.98
C MET A 32 -7.53 -11.63 10.35
N ALA A 33 -8.40 -12.24 11.15
CA ALA A 33 -8.03 -12.79 12.46
C ALA A 33 -7.24 -14.11 12.35
N THR A 34 -7.53 -14.97 11.37
CA THR A 34 -7.07 -16.37 11.37
C THR A 34 -5.98 -16.68 10.33
N LEU A 35 -5.92 -15.96 9.22
CA LEU A 35 -5.01 -16.28 8.12
C LEU A 35 -3.60 -15.65 8.20
N PRO A 36 -3.31 -14.55 8.95
CA PRO A 36 -1.98 -13.99 8.96
C PRO A 36 -0.85 -14.97 9.32
N PRO A 37 -1.00 -15.89 10.31
CA PRO A 37 0.02 -16.88 10.58
C PRO A 37 0.22 -17.89 9.45
N ARG A 38 -0.88 -18.27 8.76
CA ARG A 38 -0.83 -19.18 7.60
C ARG A 38 -0.15 -18.53 6.41
N LEU A 39 -0.47 -17.26 6.12
CA LEU A 39 0.16 -16.50 5.07
C LEU A 39 1.68 -16.44 5.25
N ARG A 40 2.15 -16.12 6.46
CA ARG A 40 3.58 -16.04 6.77
C ARG A 40 4.34 -17.37 6.71
N ARG A 41 3.62 -18.50 6.74
CA ARG A 41 4.18 -19.85 6.65
C ARG A 41 4.12 -20.48 5.28
N LEU A 42 3.58 -19.77 4.26
CA LEU A 42 3.59 -20.30 2.90
C LEU A 42 5.03 -20.45 2.40
N PRO A 43 5.34 -21.52 1.67
CA PRO A 43 6.66 -21.72 1.10
C PRO A 43 7.11 -20.54 0.24
N GLY A 44 8.33 -20.06 0.46
CA GLY A 44 8.92 -18.94 -0.28
C GLY A 44 8.45 -17.55 0.19
N VAL A 45 7.68 -17.44 1.26
CA VAL A 45 7.30 -16.14 1.86
C VAL A 45 8.38 -15.66 2.83
N ARG A 46 9.01 -14.54 2.52
CA ARG A 46 10.00 -13.85 3.39
C ARG A 46 9.32 -12.91 4.38
N PHE A 47 8.29 -12.21 3.90
CA PHE A 47 7.49 -11.27 4.70
C PHE A 47 6.09 -11.18 4.11
N ALA A 48 5.07 -11.07 4.96
CA ALA A 48 3.70 -10.88 4.49
C ALA A 48 2.82 -10.17 5.51
N LYS A 49 1.88 -9.39 4.98
CA LYS A 49 0.83 -8.71 5.73
C LYS A 49 -0.52 -8.87 5.03
N LEU A 50 -1.54 -9.24 5.79
CA LEU A 50 -2.94 -9.00 5.42
C LEU A 50 -3.33 -7.61 5.91
N LEU A 51 -4.07 -6.87 5.09
CA LEU A 51 -4.37 -5.46 5.29
C LEU A 51 -5.87 -5.20 5.08
N GLY A 52 -6.47 -4.48 6.01
CA GLY A 52 -7.69 -3.74 5.73
C GLY A 52 -7.38 -2.58 4.79
N THR A 53 -8.40 -2.05 4.13
CA THR A 53 -8.22 -0.87 3.28
C THR A 53 -9.14 0.27 3.67
N GLY A 54 -8.79 1.48 3.24
CA GLY A 54 -9.59 2.68 3.36
C GLY A 54 -9.77 3.36 2.02
N THR A 55 -10.63 4.36 1.95
CA THR A 55 -10.87 5.15 0.74
C THR A 55 -9.64 5.98 0.35
N GLY A 56 -8.75 6.26 1.31
CA GLY A 56 -7.56 7.09 1.12
C GLY A 56 -7.87 8.59 1.13
N THR A 57 -9.06 9.01 1.59
CA THR A 57 -9.46 10.41 1.70
C THR A 57 -9.26 10.97 3.11
N GLY A 58 -9.25 10.11 4.12
CA GLY A 58 -8.92 10.39 5.50
C GLY A 58 -8.06 9.24 6.06
N PHE A 59 -7.81 9.18 7.32
CA PHE A 59 -7.10 8.08 7.96
C PHE A 59 -7.76 7.75 9.31
N GLY A 60 -9.03 8.14 9.45
CA GLY A 60 -9.85 7.84 10.60
C GLY A 60 -10.64 6.54 10.44
N PRO A 61 -11.31 6.08 11.51
CA PRO A 61 -12.13 4.87 11.48
C PRO A 61 -13.25 4.89 10.44
N GLY A 62 -13.79 6.08 10.13
CA GLY A 62 -14.84 6.28 9.12
C GLY A 62 -14.35 6.15 7.67
N ASP A 63 -13.06 6.08 7.45
CA ASP A 63 -12.46 5.95 6.11
C ASP A 63 -12.26 4.47 5.68
N ALA A 64 -12.62 3.51 6.52
CA ALA A 64 -12.46 2.09 6.24
C ALA A 64 -13.37 1.60 5.12
N ASP A 65 -12.79 0.94 4.11
CA ASP A 65 -13.52 0.23 3.07
C ASP A 65 -13.59 -1.27 3.40
N LEU A 66 -14.62 -1.67 4.11
CA LEU A 66 -14.82 -3.07 4.53
C LEU A 66 -15.12 -4.02 3.37
N THR A 67 -15.33 -3.50 2.16
CA THR A 67 -15.56 -4.29 0.96
C THR A 67 -14.30 -4.50 0.13
N ARG A 68 -13.17 -3.90 0.52
CA ARG A 68 -11.88 -4.08 -0.12
C ARG A 68 -10.84 -4.52 0.90
N TRP A 69 -10.03 -5.50 0.55
CA TRP A 69 -9.00 -6.10 1.40
C TRP A 69 -7.74 -6.33 0.60
N ALA A 70 -6.59 -6.35 1.26
CA ALA A 70 -5.33 -6.53 0.56
C ALA A 70 -4.38 -7.50 1.27
N ALA A 71 -3.41 -8.03 0.53
CA ALA A 71 -2.22 -8.68 1.06
C ALA A 71 -0.99 -8.16 0.33
N LEU A 72 0.04 -7.82 1.10
CA LEU A 72 1.37 -7.54 0.56
C LEU A 72 2.27 -8.69 0.95
N VAL A 73 2.94 -9.30 -0.04
CA VAL A 73 3.79 -10.47 0.17
C VAL A 73 5.13 -10.29 -0.52
N VAL A 74 6.19 -10.56 0.20
CA VAL A 74 7.58 -10.57 -0.28
C VAL A 74 8.02 -12.02 -0.47
N TRP A 75 8.54 -12.34 -1.63
CA TRP A 75 8.82 -13.70 -2.05
C TRP A 75 10.33 -13.97 -2.20
N ASP A 76 10.72 -15.24 -2.01
CA ASP A 76 12.04 -15.70 -2.34
C ASP A 76 12.22 -15.86 -3.85
N THR A 77 11.15 -16.27 -4.55
CA THR A 77 11.18 -16.53 -6.01
C THR A 77 9.84 -16.19 -6.65
N ALA A 78 9.84 -15.86 -7.94
CA ALA A 78 8.63 -15.67 -8.73
C ALA A 78 7.76 -16.94 -8.77
N ALA A 79 8.37 -18.13 -8.90
CA ALA A 79 7.65 -19.40 -8.89
C ALA A 79 6.90 -19.67 -7.57
N ALA A 80 7.38 -19.15 -6.44
CA ALA A 80 6.63 -19.22 -5.18
C ALA A 80 5.42 -18.26 -5.19
N ALA A 81 5.58 -17.06 -5.75
CA ALA A 81 4.50 -16.10 -5.91
C ALA A 81 3.38 -16.62 -6.81
N ASP A 82 3.72 -17.29 -7.90
CA ASP A 82 2.74 -17.84 -8.86
C ASP A 82 1.84 -18.91 -8.25
N ARG A 83 2.30 -19.60 -7.22
CA ARG A 83 1.50 -20.58 -6.48
C ARG A 83 0.58 -19.96 -5.42
N PHE A 84 0.60 -18.64 -5.24
CA PHE A 84 -0.19 -17.98 -4.19
C PHE A 84 -1.69 -18.26 -4.34
N ASP A 85 -2.24 -18.16 -5.55
CA ASP A 85 -3.69 -18.32 -5.79
C ASP A 85 -4.14 -19.75 -5.48
N ASP A 86 -3.28 -20.74 -5.65
CA ASP A 86 -3.50 -22.14 -5.28
C ASP A 86 -3.25 -22.43 -3.81
N SER A 87 -2.72 -21.50 -3.06
CA SER A 87 -2.50 -21.65 -1.63
C SER A 87 -3.83 -21.67 -0.83
N PRO A 88 -3.83 -22.23 0.37
CA PRO A 88 -5.01 -22.14 1.26
C PRO A 88 -5.48 -20.72 1.52
N VAL A 89 -4.54 -19.74 1.52
CA VAL A 89 -4.85 -18.32 1.74
C VAL A 89 -5.47 -17.71 0.49
N GLY A 90 -4.84 -17.87 -0.68
CA GLY A 90 -5.36 -17.37 -1.96
C GLY A 90 -6.76 -17.92 -2.26
N ARG A 91 -6.92 -19.25 -2.21
CA ARG A 91 -8.23 -19.88 -2.40
C ARG A 91 -9.27 -19.43 -1.38
N SER A 92 -8.87 -19.15 -0.13
CA SER A 92 -9.81 -18.65 0.87
C SER A 92 -10.38 -17.29 0.50
N TRP A 93 -9.52 -16.35 0.04
CA TRP A 93 -9.96 -15.03 -0.40
C TRP A 93 -10.75 -15.10 -1.71
N ALA A 94 -10.33 -15.89 -2.68
CA ALA A 94 -11.01 -16.07 -3.96
C ALA A 94 -12.48 -16.53 -3.79
N ARG A 95 -12.78 -17.38 -2.79
CA ARG A 95 -14.16 -17.87 -2.52
C ARG A 95 -15.14 -16.77 -2.10
N ILE A 96 -14.69 -15.61 -1.64
CA ILE A 96 -15.56 -14.51 -1.21
C ILE A 96 -15.41 -13.26 -2.06
N ALA A 97 -14.38 -13.19 -2.90
CA ALA A 97 -14.13 -12.08 -3.80
C ALA A 97 -15.11 -12.09 -4.99
N ARG A 98 -15.57 -10.90 -5.40
CA ARG A 98 -16.25 -10.66 -6.67
C ARG A 98 -15.28 -10.37 -7.79
N SER A 99 -14.23 -9.63 -7.46
CA SER A 99 -13.12 -9.33 -8.35
C SER A 99 -11.84 -9.19 -7.55
N SER A 100 -10.71 -9.35 -8.22
CA SER A 100 -9.40 -9.24 -7.61
C SER A 100 -8.37 -8.75 -8.61
N VAL A 101 -7.27 -8.25 -8.08
CA VAL A 101 -6.10 -7.86 -8.85
C VAL A 101 -4.84 -8.28 -8.11
N ARG A 102 -3.84 -8.72 -8.85
CA ARG A 102 -2.45 -8.91 -8.41
C ARG A 102 -1.58 -7.87 -9.10
N VAL A 103 -0.75 -7.20 -8.35
CA VAL A 103 0.27 -6.29 -8.85
C VAL A 103 1.63 -6.85 -8.51
N ASP A 104 2.46 -7.10 -9.51
CA ASP A 104 3.82 -7.56 -9.36
C ASP A 104 4.77 -6.37 -9.29
N LEU A 105 5.59 -6.34 -8.26
CA LEU A 105 6.34 -5.18 -7.85
C LEU A 105 7.82 -5.53 -7.66
N ARG A 106 8.71 -4.67 -8.20
CA ARG A 106 10.15 -4.70 -7.91
C ARG A 106 10.51 -3.53 -7.01
N PRO A 107 11.15 -3.73 -5.85
CA PRO A 107 11.62 -2.63 -5.01
C PRO A 107 12.63 -1.75 -5.75
N VAL A 108 12.47 -0.43 -5.66
CA VAL A 108 13.37 0.58 -6.23
C VAL A 108 14.04 1.39 -5.14
N THR A 109 13.28 1.79 -4.12
CA THR A 109 13.82 2.44 -2.92
C THR A 109 13.04 1.96 -1.71
N SER A 110 13.73 1.82 -0.58
CA SER A 110 13.09 1.51 0.70
C SER A 110 13.83 2.21 1.83
N ARG A 111 13.06 2.78 2.78
CA ARG A 111 13.59 3.41 3.98
C ARG A 111 12.65 3.12 5.14
N GLY A 112 13.23 2.82 6.31
CA GLY A 112 12.49 2.52 7.52
C GLY A 112 12.16 1.04 7.68
N GLU A 113 11.24 0.75 8.58
CA GLU A 113 10.94 -0.61 9.01
C GLU A 113 9.44 -0.91 9.04
N TRP A 114 9.12 -2.19 8.96
CA TRP A 114 7.79 -2.73 9.15
C TRP A 114 7.81 -3.92 10.10
N SER A 115 7.27 -3.73 11.29
CA SER A 115 7.34 -4.72 12.39
C SER A 115 8.79 -5.09 12.75
N GLY A 116 9.66 -4.06 12.88
CA GLY A 116 11.07 -4.22 13.20
C GLY A 116 11.90 -4.95 12.13
N ARG A 117 11.44 -4.94 10.87
CA ARG A 117 12.10 -5.60 9.74
C ARG A 117 12.23 -4.62 8.57
N ARG A 118 13.24 -4.82 7.73
CA ARG A 118 13.41 -4.13 6.44
C ARG A 118 13.01 -5.08 5.30
N PRO A 119 11.68 -5.23 5.02
CA PRO A 119 11.18 -6.32 4.18
C PRO A 119 11.60 -6.22 2.73
N PHE A 120 11.98 -5.03 2.27
CA PHE A 120 12.38 -4.78 0.87
C PHE A 120 13.89 -4.63 0.72
N GLY A 121 14.68 -4.85 1.79
CA GLY A 121 16.13 -4.69 1.77
C GLY A 121 16.58 -3.27 1.49
N ASP A 122 17.77 -3.15 0.88
CA ASP A 122 18.40 -1.91 0.45
C ASP A 122 18.50 -1.86 -1.09
N PRO A 123 17.39 -1.53 -1.79
CA PRO A 123 17.40 -1.49 -3.24
C PRO A 123 18.40 -0.44 -3.76
N PRO A 124 19.20 -0.77 -4.78
CA PRO A 124 20.25 0.13 -5.27
C PRO A 124 19.72 1.37 -6.00
N GLY A 125 18.41 1.55 -6.05
CA GLY A 125 17.79 2.56 -6.89
C GLY A 125 17.71 2.11 -8.35
N GLY A 126 17.55 3.07 -9.25
CA GLY A 126 17.57 2.82 -10.69
C GLY A 126 16.48 3.58 -11.43
N ARG A 127 16.65 3.62 -12.75
CA ARG A 127 15.59 4.16 -13.63
C ARG A 127 14.44 3.17 -13.71
N VAL A 128 13.24 3.70 -13.67
CA VAL A 128 12.00 2.97 -13.90
C VAL A 128 11.32 3.62 -15.10
N ALA A 129 10.93 2.81 -16.06
CA ALA A 129 10.09 3.21 -17.17
C ALA A 129 8.67 2.70 -16.91
N GLY A 130 7.68 3.61 -16.92
CA GLY A 130 6.28 3.25 -16.69
C GLY A 130 5.81 3.40 -15.23
N PRO A 131 4.71 2.73 -14.86
CA PRO A 131 4.06 2.97 -13.59
C PRO A 131 4.92 2.61 -12.37
N VAL A 132 4.79 3.44 -11.35
CA VAL A 132 5.42 3.22 -10.03
C VAL A 132 4.37 3.17 -8.94
N LEU A 133 4.59 2.31 -7.96
CA LEU A 133 3.79 2.25 -6.75
C LEU A 133 4.60 2.82 -5.59
N ALA A 134 3.99 3.74 -4.84
CA ALA A 134 4.52 4.22 -3.57
C ALA A 134 3.70 3.63 -2.42
N LEU A 135 4.41 3.07 -1.45
CA LEU A 135 3.87 2.60 -0.18
C LEU A 135 4.43 3.45 0.94
N THR A 136 3.56 4.13 1.64
CA THR A 136 3.86 4.82 2.89
C THR A 136 3.14 4.10 4.01
N ARG A 137 3.86 3.73 5.06
CA ARG A 137 3.28 3.07 6.23
C ARG A 137 3.85 3.67 7.50
N ALA A 138 3.00 3.89 8.49
CA ALA A 138 3.40 4.38 9.78
C ALA A 138 2.60 3.73 10.92
N ARG A 139 3.27 3.51 12.05
CA ARG A 139 2.63 3.23 13.32
C ARG A 139 2.67 4.49 14.16
N LEU A 140 1.50 5.06 14.43
CA LEU A 140 1.39 6.29 15.20
C LEU A 140 1.75 6.06 16.67
N ARG A 141 2.35 7.06 17.28
CA ARG A 141 2.44 7.16 18.73
C ARG A 141 1.07 7.60 19.28
N PRO A 142 0.42 6.85 20.18
CA PRO A 142 -0.96 7.15 20.63
C PRO A 142 -1.13 8.59 21.11
N ARG A 143 -0.15 9.13 21.85
CA ARG A 143 -0.17 10.51 22.36
C ARG A 143 -0.08 11.58 21.25
N ARG A 144 0.33 11.22 20.05
CA ARG A 144 0.49 12.12 18.89
C ARG A 144 -0.58 11.90 17.81
N ALA A 145 -1.45 10.91 17.96
CA ALA A 145 -2.44 10.56 16.96
C ALA A 145 -3.40 11.73 16.63
N ALA A 146 -3.84 12.48 17.64
CA ALA A 146 -4.75 13.61 17.42
C ALA A 146 -4.11 14.76 16.61
N THR A 147 -2.82 15.06 16.82
CA THR A 147 -2.11 16.07 16.04
C THR A 147 -1.85 15.62 14.61
N PHE A 148 -1.57 14.33 14.43
CA PHE A 148 -1.43 13.72 13.12
C PHE A 148 -2.74 13.81 12.32
N TRP A 149 -3.86 13.33 12.87
CA TRP A 149 -5.15 13.34 12.17
C TRP A 149 -5.64 14.73 11.78
N ARG A 150 -5.28 15.76 12.55
CA ARG A 150 -5.56 17.15 12.18
C ARG A 150 -4.72 17.67 11.03
N ALA A 151 -3.51 17.11 10.83
CA ALA A 151 -2.59 17.53 9.77
C ALA A 151 -2.84 16.82 8.42
N ILE A 152 -3.59 15.70 8.41
CA ILE A 152 -3.76 14.86 7.22
C ILE A 152 -4.74 15.41 6.17
N PRO A 153 -5.90 16.01 6.50
CA PRO A 153 -6.90 16.37 5.49
C PRO A 153 -6.38 17.22 4.34
N PRO A 154 -5.54 18.25 4.54
CA PRO A 154 -4.97 19.02 3.44
C PRO A 154 -4.10 18.17 2.50
N VAL A 155 -3.29 17.24 3.07
CA VAL A 155 -2.41 16.36 2.29
C VAL A 155 -3.23 15.34 1.49
N ALA A 156 -4.27 14.77 2.11
CA ALA A 156 -5.17 13.84 1.45
C ALA A 156 -5.96 14.50 0.32
N ALA A 157 -6.43 15.74 0.55
CA ALA A 157 -7.09 16.54 -0.49
C ALA A 157 -6.15 16.85 -1.65
N ALA A 158 -4.91 17.23 -1.35
CA ALA A 158 -3.87 17.50 -2.36
C ALA A 158 -3.55 16.30 -3.24
N LEU A 159 -3.62 15.09 -2.69
CA LEU A 159 -3.42 13.86 -3.44
C LEU A 159 -4.60 13.59 -4.38
N HIS A 160 -5.80 14.13 -4.07
CA HIS A 160 -6.97 13.98 -4.92
C HIS A 160 -6.83 14.81 -6.20
N GLY A 161 -6.80 14.14 -7.35
CA GLY A 161 -6.63 14.81 -8.64
C GLY A 161 -5.17 15.21 -8.95
N ALA A 162 -4.20 14.69 -8.22
CA ALA A 162 -2.79 14.91 -8.55
C ALA A 162 -2.48 14.37 -9.96
N PRO A 163 -1.83 15.17 -10.83
CA PRO A 163 -1.48 14.73 -12.19
C PRO A 163 -0.68 13.44 -12.17
N GLY A 164 -1.04 12.48 -13.02
CA GLY A 164 -0.38 11.19 -13.14
C GLY A 164 -0.71 10.17 -12.04
N LEU A 165 -1.58 10.50 -11.07
CA LEU A 165 -2.07 9.54 -10.10
C LEU A 165 -3.08 8.60 -10.77
N LEU A 166 -2.77 7.30 -10.81
CA LEU A 166 -3.61 6.28 -11.43
C LEU A 166 -4.53 5.59 -10.43
N ALA A 167 -4.05 5.36 -9.21
CA ALA A 167 -4.82 4.73 -8.15
C ALA A 167 -4.31 5.15 -6.78
N ARG A 168 -5.19 5.17 -5.77
CA ARG A 168 -4.80 5.35 -4.37
C ARG A 168 -5.80 4.69 -3.44
N PHE A 169 -5.32 4.23 -2.30
CA PHE A 169 -6.16 3.78 -1.20
C PHE A 169 -5.37 3.70 0.10
N GLY A 170 -6.07 3.81 1.22
CA GLY A 170 -5.52 3.56 2.53
C GLY A 170 -5.30 2.07 2.79
N VAL A 171 -4.29 1.73 3.58
CA VAL A 171 -4.05 0.37 4.08
C VAL A 171 -3.78 0.38 5.57
N GLY A 172 -4.15 -0.70 6.28
CA GLY A 172 -3.91 -0.79 7.71
C GLY A 172 -3.90 -2.23 8.23
N GLU A 173 -3.06 -2.49 9.23
CA GLU A 173 -2.99 -3.81 9.91
C GLU A 173 -4.00 -3.93 11.04
N ALA A 174 -4.50 -2.78 11.52
CA ALA A 174 -5.48 -2.67 12.59
C ALA A 174 -6.38 -1.46 12.32
N PRO A 175 -7.58 -1.39 12.94
CA PRO A 175 -8.53 -0.30 12.70
C PRO A 175 -7.98 1.08 13.06
N LEU A 176 -7.01 1.17 13.97
CA LEU A 176 -6.46 2.42 14.47
C LEU A 176 -4.94 2.37 14.61
N GLY A 177 -4.28 3.47 14.25
CA GLY A 177 -2.86 3.71 14.55
C GLY A 177 -1.84 2.95 13.71
N TRP A 178 -2.26 2.00 12.86
CA TRP A 178 -1.41 1.19 12.00
C TRP A 178 -1.85 1.39 10.56
N GLN A 179 -1.41 2.45 9.96
CA GLN A 179 -1.96 2.94 8.72
C GLN A 179 -0.89 3.27 7.70
N GLY A 180 -1.30 3.28 6.46
CA GLY A 180 -0.47 3.61 5.32
C GLY A 180 -1.30 3.99 4.11
N THR A 181 -0.60 4.33 3.06
CA THR A 181 -1.19 4.64 1.76
C THR A 181 -0.46 3.87 0.69
N VAL A 182 -1.23 3.28 -0.20
CA VAL A 182 -0.77 2.81 -1.50
C VAL A 182 -1.20 3.83 -2.53
N SER A 183 -0.28 4.29 -3.37
CA SER A 183 -0.57 5.14 -4.52
C SER A 183 0.19 4.64 -5.74
N VAL A 184 -0.49 4.58 -6.88
CA VAL A 184 0.09 4.18 -8.17
C VAL A 184 0.13 5.40 -9.07
N TRP A 185 1.27 5.63 -9.67
CA TRP A 185 1.57 6.79 -10.50
C TRP A 185 1.95 6.33 -11.90
N ARG A 186 1.63 7.13 -12.92
CA ARG A 186 1.93 6.87 -14.31
C ARG A 186 3.43 6.68 -14.54
N ASP A 187 4.24 7.50 -13.87
CA ASP A 187 5.69 7.44 -13.92
C ASP A 187 6.36 8.01 -12.66
N PRO A 188 7.69 7.83 -12.50
CA PRO A 188 8.42 8.39 -11.37
C PRO A 188 8.41 9.91 -11.29
N ALA A 189 8.31 10.62 -12.41
CA ALA A 189 8.37 12.09 -12.43
C ALA A 189 7.09 12.69 -11.83
N ASP A 190 5.93 12.10 -12.10
CA ASP A 190 4.66 12.50 -11.51
C ASP A 190 4.67 12.31 -9.99
N LEU A 191 5.16 11.16 -9.52
CA LEU A 191 5.33 10.91 -8.08
C LEU A 191 6.27 11.93 -7.42
N VAL A 192 7.41 12.23 -8.05
CA VAL A 192 8.40 13.20 -7.54
C VAL A 192 7.81 14.61 -7.54
N ALA A 193 7.10 14.98 -8.60
CA ALA A 193 6.44 16.28 -8.71
C ALA A 193 5.45 16.48 -7.54
N PHE A 194 4.62 15.49 -7.27
CA PHE A 194 3.72 15.53 -6.11
C PHE A 194 4.48 15.58 -4.79
N ALA A 195 5.46 14.68 -4.58
CA ALA A 195 6.15 14.54 -3.30
C ALA A 195 6.92 15.81 -2.89
N TYR A 196 7.53 16.50 -3.84
CA TYR A 196 8.45 17.61 -3.53
C TYR A 196 7.96 18.99 -3.97
N ARG A 197 7.02 19.10 -4.90
CA ARG A 197 6.51 20.38 -5.41
C ARG A 197 5.19 20.78 -4.77
N HIS A 198 4.40 19.83 -4.27
CA HIS A 198 3.12 20.15 -3.64
C HIS A 198 3.33 20.76 -2.23
N PRO A 199 2.87 22.00 -1.96
CA PRO A 199 3.16 22.70 -0.70
C PRO A 199 2.73 21.93 0.55
N GLU A 200 1.50 21.39 0.54
CA GLU A 200 0.93 20.68 1.68
C GLU A 200 1.69 19.37 2.00
N HIS A 201 2.07 18.62 0.97
CA HIS A 201 2.83 17.39 1.16
C HIS A 201 4.25 17.69 1.66
N ARG A 202 4.90 18.74 1.12
CA ARG A 202 6.21 19.20 1.56
C ARG A 202 6.18 19.67 3.02
N ALA A 203 5.15 20.43 3.42
CA ALA A 203 4.93 20.85 4.80
C ALA A 203 4.79 19.65 5.75
N ALA A 204 4.04 18.62 5.35
CA ALA A 204 3.90 17.40 6.14
C ALA A 204 5.24 16.66 6.31
N ILE A 205 6.02 16.51 5.22
CA ILE A 205 7.36 15.89 5.27
C ILE A 205 8.27 16.65 6.24
N THR A 206 8.29 17.98 6.19
CA THR A 206 9.14 18.81 7.06
C THR A 206 8.73 18.73 8.53
N ARG A 207 7.43 18.64 8.81
CA ARG A 207 6.90 18.56 10.18
C ARG A 207 7.06 17.18 10.81
N THR A 208 7.07 16.11 10.02
CA THR A 208 7.12 14.73 10.52
C THR A 208 8.25 14.47 11.54
N PRO A 209 9.51 14.84 11.28
CA PRO A 209 10.60 14.64 12.23
C PRO A 209 10.43 15.44 13.52
N THR A 210 9.97 16.70 13.41
CA THR A 210 9.83 17.62 14.55
C THR A 210 8.68 17.21 15.46
N GLU A 211 7.56 16.79 14.89
CA GLU A 211 6.35 16.40 15.63
C GLU A 211 6.46 14.99 16.24
N GLY A 212 7.35 14.15 15.72
CA GLY A 212 7.59 12.81 16.23
C GLY A 212 6.33 11.93 16.20
N TRP A 213 5.50 12.03 15.17
CA TRP A 213 4.22 11.32 15.07
C TRP A 213 4.35 9.80 15.07
N TYR A 214 5.46 9.29 14.53
CA TYR A 214 5.62 7.86 14.26
C TYR A 214 6.47 7.16 15.31
N ALA A 215 6.01 5.98 15.72
CA ALA A 215 6.81 5.03 16.48
C ALA A 215 7.60 4.09 15.56
N GLU A 216 7.11 3.92 14.34
CA GLU A 216 7.74 3.15 13.28
C GLU A 216 7.22 3.67 11.94
N GLU A 217 8.07 3.77 10.94
CA GLU A 217 7.71 4.21 9.60
C GLU A 217 8.40 3.37 8.52
N LEU A 218 7.77 3.27 7.37
CA LEU A 218 8.34 2.70 6.15
C LEU A 218 7.86 3.49 4.95
N PHE A 219 8.81 3.86 4.09
CA PHE A 219 8.56 4.45 2.79
C PHE A 219 9.23 3.59 1.73
N ALA A 220 8.47 3.08 0.78
CA ALA A 220 9.01 2.26 -0.29
C ALA A 220 8.42 2.69 -1.65
N ARG A 221 9.24 2.58 -2.69
CA ARG A 221 8.83 2.77 -4.08
C ARG A 221 9.13 1.50 -4.86
N PHE A 222 8.21 1.16 -5.73
CA PHE A 222 8.30 -0.05 -6.55
C PHE A 222 8.05 0.31 -8.01
N GLU A 223 8.77 -0.36 -8.88
CA GLU A 223 8.37 -0.52 -10.28
C GLU A 223 7.18 -1.47 -10.35
N VAL A 224 6.12 -1.10 -11.05
CA VAL A 224 5.02 -2.00 -11.38
C VAL A 224 5.41 -2.81 -12.60
N ARG A 225 5.64 -4.11 -12.42
CA ARG A 225 6.06 -5.01 -13.49
C ARG A 225 4.91 -5.60 -14.26
N ASP A 226 3.86 -5.97 -13.52
CA ASP A 226 2.66 -6.54 -14.12
C ASP A 226 1.43 -6.26 -13.26
N VAL A 227 0.25 -6.28 -13.90
CA VAL A 227 -1.05 -6.13 -13.24
C VAL A 227 -2.02 -7.14 -13.83
N VAL A 228 -2.32 -8.17 -13.08
CA VAL A 228 -3.19 -9.28 -13.48
C VAL A 228 -4.54 -9.18 -12.78
N GLY A 229 -5.63 -9.18 -13.54
CA GLY A 229 -7.00 -9.11 -13.02
C GLY A 229 -7.65 -7.74 -13.19
N ASP A 230 -8.63 -7.45 -12.36
CA ASP A 230 -9.48 -6.25 -12.47
C ASP A 230 -8.83 -5.03 -11.80
N ARG A 231 -8.24 -4.15 -12.59
CA ARG A 231 -7.58 -2.91 -12.12
C ARG A 231 -8.51 -1.96 -11.38
N THR A 232 -9.82 -2.02 -11.63
CA THR A 232 -10.81 -1.16 -10.96
C THR A 232 -10.88 -1.42 -9.46
N VAL A 233 -10.45 -2.61 -9.01
CA VAL A 233 -10.34 -2.96 -7.58
C VAL A 233 -9.33 -2.05 -6.86
N LEU A 234 -8.30 -1.57 -7.55
CA LEU A 234 -7.35 -0.58 -7.02
C LEU A 234 -7.93 0.83 -7.01
N GLY A 235 -9.02 1.08 -7.74
CA GLY A 235 -9.45 2.43 -8.11
C GLY A 235 -8.61 3.00 -9.24
N TRP A 236 -7.99 2.14 -10.05
CA TRP A 236 -7.19 2.56 -11.20
C TRP A 236 -8.11 3.06 -12.31
N VAL A 237 -8.01 4.35 -12.60
CA VAL A 237 -8.78 5.01 -13.67
C VAL A 237 -7.94 4.94 -14.94
N ALA A 238 -8.53 4.47 -16.04
CA ALA A 238 -7.89 4.50 -17.35
C ALA A 238 -7.71 5.96 -17.82
N GLU A 239 -6.65 6.24 -18.57
CA GLU A 239 -6.29 7.60 -19.00
C GLU A 239 -7.40 8.36 -19.79
N GLY A 240 -8.46 7.68 -20.21
CA GLY A 240 -9.61 8.29 -20.91
C GLY A 240 -10.72 8.86 -20.01
N ASP A 241 -10.80 8.46 -18.74
CA ASP A 241 -11.94 8.80 -17.87
C ASP A 241 -11.74 10.05 -17.00
N GLN A 242 -10.57 10.68 -17.07
CA GLN A 242 -10.27 11.87 -16.25
C GLN A 242 -10.84 13.20 -16.84
N VAL A 243 -11.46 13.19 -18.01
CA VAL A 243 -11.84 14.42 -18.74
C VAL A 243 -13.29 14.89 -18.49
N THR A 244 -14.16 14.11 -17.85
CA THR A 244 -15.60 14.45 -17.76
C THR A 244 -16.09 14.93 -16.39
N GLY A 245 -15.19 15.40 -15.54
CA GLY A 245 -15.53 15.93 -14.21
C GLY A 245 -15.62 17.46 -14.09
N LYS A 246 -15.73 18.22 -15.22
CA LYS A 246 -16.04 19.65 -15.23
C LYS A 246 -17.23 19.88 -16.14
N GLU A 247 -18.41 19.90 -15.56
CA GLU A 247 -19.58 20.70 -15.91
C GLU A 247 -20.79 20.11 -15.18
N HIS A 248 -21.11 20.71 -14.02
CA HIS A 248 -22.45 21.17 -13.68
C HIS A 248 -22.35 21.90 -12.34
N ALA A 249 -22.60 23.21 -12.46
CA ALA A 249 -22.64 24.26 -11.45
C ALA A 249 -23.48 23.94 -10.24
#